data_f511b93a9e46516e36106f0ca9960b17
#
_entry.id   f511b93a9e46516e36106f0ca9960b17
#
_cell.length_a   1.000
_cell.length_b   1.000
_cell.length_c   1.000
_cell.angle_alpha   90.00
_cell.angle_beta   90.00
_cell.angle_gamma   90.00
#
_symmetry.space_group_name_H-M   'P 1'
#
loop_
_entity.id
_entity.type
_entity.pdbx_description
1 polymer ?
#
loop_
_entity_poly.entity_id
_entity_poly.type
_entity_poly.pdbx_seq_one_letter_code
_entity_poly.pdbx_strand_id
1 'polypeptide(L)'
;VLAEYARRFTPANMVFTAAGNLDHDDFVAQVAAAFSSLSASSSERIAKHNAPQAHPHITLKNKKSLEQVQFCLAVPALPVADADRYAAYLLNSILGGGMSSRLFQSIREDRGLAYSIYSEINPFRDTGSLAVYAGCAIDKAREVLQLTLAEFTRIKQEPVTAEELDRARNQIKGNMVLGLESSNSRMSSLARQQMYFGRFFSLDEITAEIDRVTTADLQRLANQLLQPEQMALTFLGNLGGLKLTRADLAC
;
A
#
# COMPACT_ATOMS: atom_id res chain seq x y z
N VAL A 1 -26.23 -8.00 11.56
CA VAL A 1 -25.04 -7.61 12.33
C VAL A 1 -24.79 -8.61 13.46
N LEU A 2 -25.74 -8.81 14.44
CA LEU A 2 -25.53 -9.69 15.61
C LEU A 2 -25.23 -11.15 15.24
N ALA A 3 -25.93 -11.72 14.25
CA ALA A 3 -25.69 -13.10 13.81
C ALA A 3 -24.28 -13.27 13.22
N GLU A 4 -23.80 -12.29 12.42
CA GLU A 4 -22.46 -12.29 11.85
C GLU A 4 -21.38 -12.08 12.90
N TYR A 5 -21.64 -11.22 13.89
CA TYR A 5 -20.76 -11.05 15.04
C TYR A 5 -20.62 -12.36 15.82
N ALA A 6 -21.72 -13.01 16.19
CA ALA A 6 -21.69 -14.28 16.93
C ALA A 6 -20.97 -15.40 16.14
N ARG A 7 -21.10 -15.41 14.82
CA ARG A 7 -20.43 -16.38 13.94
C ARG A 7 -18.92 -16.18 13.86
N ARG A 8 -18.46 -14.92 13.89
CA ARG A 8 -17.03 -14.60 13.68
C ARG A 8 -16.25 -14.37 14.98
N PHE A 9 -16.92 -13.92 16.03
CA PHE A 9 -16.29 -13.69 17.34
C PHE A 9 -16.19 -14.99 18.13
N THR A 10 -15.30 -15.86 17.68
CA THR A 10 -15.01 -17.15 18.32
C THR A 10 -13.53 -17.18 18.71
N PRO A 11 -13.14 -17.94 19.75
CA PRO A 11 -11.73 -18.02 20.20
C PRO A 11 -10.75 -18.34 19.09
N ALA A 12 -11.15 -19.20 18.14
CA ALA A 12 -10.31 -19.60 17.00
C ALA A 12 -10.05 -18.47 15.99
N ASN A 13 -10.83 -17.38 16.02
CA ASN A 13 -10.69 -16.22 15.15
C ASN A 13 -10.11 -15.00 15.85
N MET A 14 -9.63 -15.12 17.10
CA MET A 14 -9.10 -14.02 17.87
C MET A 14 -7.59 -14.13 18.03
N VAL A 15 -6.92 -13.00 17.93
CA VAL A 15 -5.51 -12.82 18.27
C VAL A 15 -5.41 -11.67 19.25
N PHE A 16 -4.83 -11.92 20.40
CA PHE A 16 -4.58 -10.91 21.42
C PHE A 16 -3.10 -10.58 21.44
N THR A 17 -2.79 -9.32 21.35
CA THR A 17 -1.41 -8.83 21.43
C THR A 17 -1.29 -7.69 22.40
N ALA A 18 -0.18 -7.62 23.09
CA ALA A 18 0.15 -6.54 24.01
C ALA A 18 1.62 -6.16 23.86
N ALA A 19 1.96 -4.92 24.14
CA ALA A 19 3.32 -4.45 24.20
C ALA A 19 3.41 -3.32 25.23
N GLY A 20 4.46 -3.33 26.06
CA GLY A 20 4.69 -2.36 27.12
C GLY A 20 5.25 -3.00 28.37
N ASN A 21 5.09 -2.34 29.51
CA ASN A 21 5.50 -2.88 30.80
C ASN A 21 4.41 -3.84 31.32
N LEU A 22 4.50 -5.11 30.93
CA LEU A 22 3.55 -6.15 31.33
C LEU A 22 4.26 -7.47 31.58
N ASP A 23 3.68 -8.31 32.44
CA ASP A 23 4.04 -9.71 32.58
C ASP A 23 3.20 -10.56 31.60
N HIS A 24 3.88 -11.52 30.93
CA HIS A 24 3.22 -12.34 29.91
C HIS A 24 2.17 -13.27 30.50
N ASP A 25 2.50 -13.93 31.62
CA ASP A 25 1.64 -14.95 32.22
C ASP A 25 0.40 -14.31 32.86
N ASP A 26 0.58 -13.14 33.49
CA ASP A 26 -0.51 -12.34 34.02
C ASP A 26 -1.45 -11.87 32.90
N PHE A 27 -0.90 -11.42 31.76
CA PHE A 27 -1.70 -11.02 30.60
C PHE A 27 -2.49 -12.19 30.04
N VAL A 28 -1.86 -13.36 29.87
CA VAL A 28 -2.53 -14.57 29.38
C VAL A 28 -3.64 -14.99 30.35
N ALA A 29 -3.41 -14.98 31.68
CA ALA A 29 -4.40 -15.32 32.67
C ALA A 29 -5.62 -14.37 32.64
N GLN A 30 -5.41 -13.06 32.48
CA GLN A 30 -6.47 -12.08 32.37
C GLN A 30 -7.30 -12.28 31.09
N VAL A 31 -6.67 -12.52 29.94
CA VAL A 31 -7.37 -12.82 28.68
C VAL A 31 -8.17 -14.12 28.80
N ALA A 32 -7.57 -15.18 29.34
CA ALA A 32 -8.25 -16.45 29.54
C ALA A 32 -9.49 -16.32 30.43
N ALA A 33 -9.40 -15.57 31.53
CA ALA A 33 -10.51 -15.30 32.43
C ALA A 33 -11.62 -14.49 31.73
N ALA A 34 -11.26 -13.41 31.05
CA ALA A 34 -12.21 -12.51 30.38
C ALA A 34 -13.00 -13.19 29.26
N PHE A 35 -12.41 -14.15 28.58
CA PHE A 35 -13.00 -14.86 27.43
C PHE A 35 -13.41 -16.30 27.73
N SER A 36 -13.38 -16.71 29.01
CA SER A 36 -13.72 -18.07 29.47
C SER A 36 -15.12 -18.53 29.10
N SER A 37 -16.07 -17.60 28.94
CA SER A 37 -17.47 -17.89 28.58
C SER A 37 -17.66 -18.14 27.09
N LEU A 38 -16.67 -17.87 26.24
CA LEU A 38 -16.77 -18.16 24.82
C LEU A 38 -16.56 -19.65 24.58
N SER A 39 -17.56 -20.32 24.01
CA SER A 39 -17.45 -21.72 23.63
C SER A 39 -16.44 -21.89 22.50
N ALA A 40 -15.63 -22.96 22.59
CA ALA A 40 -14.75 -23.37 21.51
C ALA A 40 -15.58 -23.90 20.33
N SER A 41 -16.25 -23.03 19.59
CA SER A 41 -16.86 -23.41 18.33
C SER A 41 -15.79 -23.53 17.26
N SER A 42 -15.91 -24.53 16.38
CA SER A 42 -15.05 -24.63 15.22
C SER A 42 -15.15 -23.34 14.40
N SER A 43 -14.01 -22.68 14.18
CA SER A 43 -14.00 -21.54 13.25
C SER A 43 -14.46 -22.05 11.89
N GLU A 44 -15.55 -21.53 11.40
CA GLU A 44 -15.88 -21.70 9.99
C GLU A 44 -14.72 -21.08 9.19
N ARG A 45 -13.89 -21.93 8.58
CA ARG A 45 -12.83 -21.43 7.71
C ARG A 45 -13.49 -20.59 6.63
N ILE A 46 -13.13 -19.32 6.55
CA ILE A 46 -13.51 -18.49 5.43
C ILE A 46 -13.14 -19.26 4.18
N ALA A 47 -14.14 -19.60 3.36
CA ALA A 47 -13.91 -20.31 2.11
C ALA A 47 -12.81 -19.57 1.34
N LYS A 48 -11.85 -20.32 0.79
CA LYS A 48 -10.88 -19.74 -0.14
C LYS A 48 -11.69 -19.21 -1.33
N HIS A 49 -11.85 -17.88 -1.37
CA HIS A 49 -12.37 -17.24 -2.57
C HIS A 49 -11.28 -17.28 -3.65
N ASN A 50 -11.70 -17.31 -4.91
CA ASN A 50 -10.78 -17.08 -6.02
C ASN A 50 -10.06 -15.75 -5.79
N ALA A 51 -8.79 -15.67 -6.18
CA ALA A 51 -8.04 -14.43 -6.08
C ALA A 51 -8.85 -13.28 -6.73
N PRO A 52 -8.96 -12.13 -6.07
CA PRO A 52 -9.67 -10.99 -6.62
C PRO A 52 -9.10 -10.60 -7.99
N GLN A 53 -9.98 -10.38 -8.96
CA GLN A 53 -9.58 -9.92 -10.28
C GLN A 53 -9.82 -8.41 -10.41
N ALA A 54 -8.83 -7.69 -10.92
CA ALA A 54 -8.99 -6.29 -11.23
C ALA A 54 -9.88 -6.11 -12.47
N HIS A 55 -10.78 -5.14 -12.39
CA HIS A 55 -11.61 -4.70 -13.53
C HIS A 55 -11.23 -3.26 -13.90
N PRO A 56 -10.21 -3.08 -14.76
CA PRO A 56 -9.71 -1.77 -15.13
C PRO A 56 -10.80 -0.89 -15.74
N HIS A 57 -11.02 0.28 -15.18
CA HIS A 57 -12.04 1.20 -15.62
C HIS A 57 -11.60 2.66 -15.53
N ILE A 58 -12.14 3.53 -16.40
CA ILE A 58 -11.96 4.97 -16.29
C ILE A 58 -13.27 5.58 -15.83
N THR A 59 -13.25 6.22 -14.66
CA THR A 59 -14.41 6.89 -14.06
C THR A 59 -14.17 8.39 -14.02
N LEU A 60 -15.04 9.15 -14.64
CA LEU A 60 -15.02 10.62 -14.62
C LEU A 60 -16.27 11.13 -13.88
N LYS A 61 -16.07 11.61 -12.64
CA LYS A 61 -17.14 12.15 -11.78
C LYS A 61 -17.07 13.68 -11.77
N ASN A 62 -17.94 14.30 -12.56
CA ASN A 62 -18.02 15.77 -12.62
C ASN A 62 -18.81 16.33 -11.43
N LYS A 63 -18.15 17.15 -10.59
CA LYS A 63 -18.74 17.85 -9.46
C LYS A 63 -18.28 19.31 -9.48
N LYS A 64 -19.09 20.18 -10.08
CA LYS A 64 -18.78 21.59 -10.34
C LYS A 64 -18.47 22.42 -9.08
N SER A 65 -18.90 21.99 -7.90
CA SER A 65 -18.67 22.68 -6.62
C SER A 65 -17.26 22.46 -6.04
N LEU A 66 -16.44 21.61 -6.65
CA LEU A 66 -15.06 21.38 -6.19
C LEU A 66 -14.10 22.28 -6.97
N GLU A 67 -13.24 22.98 -6.25
CA GLU A 67 -12.22 23.85 -6.82
C GLU A 67 -11.05 23.07 -7.41
N GLN A 68 -10.72 21.93 -6.81
CA GLN A 68 -9.67 21.03 -7.27
C GLN A 68 -10.22 19.77 -7.89
N VAL A 69 -9.44 19.21 -8.79
CA VAL A 69 -9.62 17.86 -9.30
C VAL A 69 -8.74 16.90 -8.52
N GLN A 70 -9.36 15.86 -8.02
CA GLN A 70 -8.66 14.73 -7.40
C GLN A 70 -8.64 13.56 -8.39
N PHE A 71 -7.50 12.91 -8.58
CA PHE A 71 -7.48 11.65 -9.29
C PHE A 71 -6.78 10.54 -8.49
N CYS A 72 -7.18 9.32 -8.79
CA CYS A 72 -6.55 8.10 -8.33
C CYS A 72 -6.29 7.22 -9.55
N LEU A 73 -5.02 6.89 -9.78
CA LEU A 73 -4.58 5.92 -10.78
C LEU A 73 -4.03 4.70 -10.04
N ALA A 74 -4.66 3.54 -10.22
CA ALA A 74 -4.33 2.34 -9.47
C ALA A 74 -4.10 1.14 -10.38
N VAL A 75 -3.21 0.24 -9.94
CA VAL A 75 -2.95 -1.08 -10.52
C VAL A 75 -3.04 -2.15 -9.43
N PRO A 76 -3.33 -3.41 -9.77
CA PRO A 76 -3.15 -4.53 -8.86
C PRO A 76 -1.69 -4.61 -8.40
N ALA A 77 -1.50 -4.98 -7.14
CA ALA A 77 -0.18 -5.19 -6.55
C ALA A 77 -0.12 -6.49 -5.75
N LEU A 78 0.97 -6.69 -5.04
CA LEU A 78 1.29 -7.94 -4.37
C LEU A 78 0.50 -8.11 -3.06
N PRO A 79 0.16 -9.35 -2.67
CA PRO A 79 -0.35 -9.65 -1.35
C PRO A 79 0.73 -9.42 -0.28
N VAL A 80 0.29 -9.27 0.98
CA VAL A 80 1.17 -8.94 2.11
C VAL A 80 2.28 -9.96 2.37
N ALA A 81 2.03 -11.25 2.07
CA ALA A 81 2.98 -12.33 2.31
C ALA A 81 3.83 -12.68 1.08
N ASP A 82 3.78 -11.86 0.03
CA ASP A 82 4.57 -12.08 -1.18
C ASP A 82 6.08 -11.97 -0.91
N ALA A 83 6.86 -12.73 -1.66
CA ALA A 83 8.33 -12.71 -1.55
C ALA A 83 8.91 -11.35 -1.96
N ASP A 84 8.30 -10.70 -2.96
CA ASP A 84 8.72 -9.40 -3.48
C ASP A 84 8.15 -8.20 -2.69
N ARG A 85 7.51 -8.40 -1.53
CA ARG A 85 6.89 -7.32 -0.72
C ARG A 85 7.83 -6.16 -0.42
N TYR A 86 9.10 -6.44 -0.11
CA TYR A 86 10.07 -5.39 0.19
C TYR A 86 10.50 -4.63 -1.07
N ALA A 87 10.61 -5.31 -2.20
CA ALA A 87 10.80 -4.65 -3.48
C ALA A 87 9.62 -3.73 -3.82
N ALA A 88 8.38 -4.16 -3.53
CA ALA A 88 7.20 -3.33 -3.73
C ALA A 88 7.17 -2.09 -2.81
N TYR A 89 7.56 -2.22 -1.54
CA TYR A 89 7.67 -1.07 -0.64
C TYR A 89 8.76 -0.08 -1.08
N LEU A 90 9.92 -0.59 -1.53
CA LEU A 90 11.00 0.24 -2.05
C LEU A 90 10.59 0.94 -3.36
N LEU A 91 9.95 0.22 -4.28
CA LEU A 91 9.41 0.78 -5.51
C LEU A 91 8.43 1.93 -5.22
N ASN A 92 7.50 1.72 -4.28
CA ASN A 92 6.56 2.75 -3.85
C ASN A 92 7.27 3.96 -3.22
N SER A 93 8.27 3.73 -2.35
CA SER A 93 9.05 4.81 -1.73
C SER A 93 9.74 5.69 -2.76
N ILE A 94 10.33 5.10 -3.79
CA ILE A 94 11.00 5.81 -4.89
C ILE A 94 9.98 6.52 -5.79
N LEU A 95 8.86 5.88 -6.10
CA LEU A 95 7.86 6.41 -7.01
C LEU A 95 7.13 7.62 -6.43
N GLY A 96 6.54 7.50 -5.24
CA GLY A 96 5.69 8.55 -4.66
C GLY A 96 5.56 8.49 -3.13
N GLY A 97 6.42 7.74 -2.43
CA GLY A 97 6.33 7.50 -0.99
C GLY A 97 6.91 8.61 -0.10
N GLY A 98 7.26 9.78 -0.64
CA GLY A 98 7.80 10.88 0.14
C GLY A 98 8.25 12.07 -0.69
N MET A 99 8.77 13.11 -0.02
CA MET A 99 9.16 14.36 -0.68
C MET A 99 10.34 14.20 -1.67
N SER A 100 11.20 13.21 -1.49
CA SER A 100 12.30 12.91 -2.41
C SER A 100 11.94 11.91 -3.51
N SER A 101 10.66 11.51 -3.60
CA SER A 101 10.17 10.58 -4.61
C SER A 101 10.07 11.23 -6.00
N ARG A 102 10.11 10.41 -7.04
CA ARG A 102 10.09 10.88 -8.43
C ARG A 102 8.85 11.70 -8.77
N LEU A 103 7.67 11.23 -8.39
CA LEU A 103 6.41 11.95 -8.65
C LEU A 103 6.36 13.29 -7.91
N PHE A 104 6.79 13.32 -6.65
CA PHE A 104 6.78 14.54 -5.86
C PHE A 104 7.74 15.58 -6.45
N GLN A 105 8.97 15.18 -6.78
CA GLN A 105 9.97 16.06 -7.36
C GLN A 105 9.55 16.57 -8.74
N SER A 106 9.21 15.65 -9.67
CA SER A 106 8.95 16.03 -11.06
C SER A 106 7.66 16.82 -11.27
N ILE A 107 6.64 16.61 -10.44
CA ILE A 107 5.31 17.20 -10.65
C ILE A 107 5.02 18.35 -9.69
N ARG A 108 5.39 18.21 -8.42
CA ARG A 108 5.10 19.23 -7.41
C ARG A 108 6.21 20.24 -7.25
N GLU A 109 7.47 19.79 -7.03
CA GLU A 109 8.58 20.70 -6.75
C GLU A 109 9.05 21.43 -8.02
N ASP A 110 9.38 20.68 -9.09
CA ASP A 110 9.96 21.28 -10.29
C ASP A 110 8.94 22.08 -11.12
N ARG A 111 7.66 21.66 -11.12
CA ARG A 111 6.64 22.22 -12.02
C ARG A 111 5.47 22.90 -11.32
N GLY A 112 5.27 22.66 -10.03
CA GLY A 112 4.17 23.25 -9.27
C GLY A 112 2.77 22.85 -9.77
N LEU A 113 2.62 21.69 -10.43
CA LEU A 113 1.39 21.30 -11.11
C LEU A 113 0.35 20.68 -10.20
N ALA A 114 0.77 20.13 -9.07
CA ALA A 114 -0.11 19.48 -8.11
C ALA A 114 0.12 20.03 -6.70
N TYR A 115 -0.96 20.26 -5.97
CA TYR A 115 -0.88 20.59 -4.55
C TYR A 115 -0.43 19.39 -3.72
N SER A 116 -0.94 18.22 -4.05
CA SER A 116 -0.54 16.97 -3.44
C SER A 116 -0.36 15.91 -4.53
N ILE A 117 0.70 15.13 -4.42
CA ILE A 117 0.91 13.91 -5.21
C ILE A 117 1.72 12.92 -4.40
N TYR A 118 1.24 11.69 -4.37
CA TYR A 118 1.91 10.60 -3.66
C TYR A 118 1.45 9.24 -4.19
N SER A 119 2.21 8.22 -3.91
CA SER A 119 1.79 6.83 -4.16
C SER A 119 1.70 6.04 -2.86
N GLU A 120 0.82 5.07 -2.85
CA GLU A 120 0.56 4.20 -1.71
C GLU A 120 0.41 2.75 -2.18
N ILE A 121 1.01 1.83 -1.43
CA ILE A 121 0.82 0.40 -1.62
C ILE A 121 -0.04 -0.15 -0.49
N ASN A 122 -1.13 -0.82 -0.86
CA ASN A 122 -2.09 -1.41 0.06
C ASN A 122 -2.11 -2.92 -0.12
N PRO A 123 -1.28 -3.68 0.61
CA PRO A 123 -1.28 -5.13 0.55
C PRO A 123 -2.38 -5.71 1.44
N PHE A 124 -3.10 -6.69 0.91
CA PHE A 124 -4.09 -7.51 1.62
C PHE A 124 -3.60 -8.95 1.71
N ARG A 125 -4.41 -9.84 2.25
CA ARG A 125 -4.03 -11.24 2.45
C ARG A 125 -3.80 -12.00 1.13
N ASP A 126 -4.61 -11.74 0.13
CA ASP A 126 -4.71 -12.46 -1.14
C ASP A 126 -4.52 -11.57 -2.38
N THR A 127 -4.35 -10.28 -2.20
CA THR A 127 -4.18 -9.28 -3.26
C THR A 127 -3.48 -8.05 -2.73
N GLY A 128 -3.29 -7.04 -3.58
CA GLY A 128 -2.83 -5.71 -3.21
C GLY A 128 -3.20 -4.68 -4.27
N SER A 129 -2.97 -3.42 -3.97
CA SER A 129 -3.05 -2.32 -4.93
C SER A 129 -1.88 -1.35 -4.74
N LEU A 130 -1.36 -0.83 -5.85
CA LEU A 130 -0.49 0.33 -5.90
C LEU A 130 -1.29 1.46 -6.53
N ALA A 131 -1.45 2.56 -5.82
CA ALA A 131 -2.24 3.69 -6.29
C ALA A 131 -1.45 4.99 -6.21
N VAL A 132 -1.60 5.84 -7.23
CA VAL A 132 -1.13 7.22 -7.22
C VAL A 132 -2.33 8.13 -7.04
N TYR A 133 -2.23 9.03 -6.07
CA TYR A 133 -3.22 10.06 -5.78
C TYR A 133 -2.65 11.43 -6.12
N ALA A 134 -3.44 12.28 -6.76
CA ALA A 134 -3.05 13.67 -6.95
C ALA A 134 -4.24 14.62 -6.86
N GLY A 135 -3.96 15.81 -6.29
CA GLY A 135 -4.88 16.96 -6.26
C GLY A 135 -4.28 18.13 -7.02
N CYS A 136 -4.96 18.60 -8.06
CA CYS A 136 -4.47 19.67 -8.94
C CYS A 136 -5.60 20.57 -9.48
N ALA A 137 -5.24 21.66 -10.15
CA ALA A 137 -6.19 22.46 -10.92
C ALA A 137 -6.67 21.70 -12.16
N ILE A 138 -7.89 22.00 -12.63
CA ILE A 138 -8.50 21.29 -13.76
C ILE A 138 -7.69 21.42 -15.05
N ASP A 139 -7.15 22.59 -15.35
CA ASP A 139 -6.33 22.84 -16.52
C ASP A 139 -5.00 22.08 -16.51
N LYS A 140 -4.56 21.60 -15.34
CA LYS A 140 -3.36 20.81 -15.13
C LYS A 140 -3.61 19.30 -15.05
N ALA A 141 -4.83 18.86 -14.86
CA ALA A 141 -5.18 17.47 -14.59
C ALA A 141 -4.66 16.47 -15.63
N ARG A 142 -4.77 16.80 -16.93
CA ARG A 142 -4.24 15.95 -18.01
C ARG A 142 -2.70 15.91 -17.98
N GLU A 143 -2.05 17.05 -17.79
CA GLU A 143 -0.60 17.14 -17.72
C GLU A 143 -0.03 16.34 -16.55
N VAL A 144 -0.64 16.45 -15.36
CA VAL A 144 -0.25 15.67 -14.17
C VAL A 144 -0.40 14.17 -14.42
N LEU A 145 -1.49 13.73 -15.08
CA LEU A 145 -1.65 12.33 -15.47
C LEU A 145 -0.55 11.87 -16.43
N GLN A 146 -0.27 12.66 -17.48
CA GLN A 146 0.77 12.33 -18.46
C GLN A 146 2.15 12.23 -17.84
N LEU A 147 2.50 13.15 -16.93
CA LEU A 147 3.77 13.09 -16.21
C LEU A 147 3.84 11.89 -15.26
N THR A 148 2.73 11.52 -14.63
CA THR A 148 2.66 10.29 -13.82
C THR A 148 2.94 9.05 -14.67
N LEU A 149 2.35 8.96 -15.86
CA LEU A 149 2.58 7.85 -16.78
C LEU A 149 4.00 7.87 -17.38
N ALA A 150 4.56 9.06 -17.60
CA ALA A 150 5.95 9.19 -18.03
C ALA A 150 6.94 8.65 -16.96
N GLU A 151 6.67 8.92 -15.66
CA GLU A 151 7.48 8.32 -14.59
C GLU A 151 7.28 6.79 -14.50
N PHE A 152 6.09 6.27 -14.81
CA PHE A 152 5.87 4.83 -14.92
C PHE A 152 6.69 4.22 -16.07
N THR A 153 6.68 4.87 -17.22
CA THR A 153 7.52 4.45 -18.36
C THR A 153 8.99 4.47 -17.99
N ARG A 154 9.43 5.55 -17.37
CA ARG A 154 10.82 5.74 -16.99
C ARG A 154 11.31 4.67 -16.01
N ILE A 155 10.54 4.35 -14.95
CA ILE A 155 10.94 3.36 -13.95
C ILE A 155 10.95 1.92 -14.51
N LYS A 156 10.18 1.66 -15.58
CA LYS A 156 10.21 0.39 -16.33
C LYS A 156 11.45 0.28 -17.26
N GLN A 157 11.83 1.36 -17.89
CA GLN A 157 12.87 1.36 -18.93
C GLN A 157 14.26 1.64 -18.37
N GLU A 158 14.36 2.55 -17.41
CA GLU A 158 15.62 2.98 -16.80
C GLU A 158 15.77 2.36 -15.40
N PRO A 159 16.86 1.65 -15.12
CA PRO A 159 17.13 1.15 -13.77
C PRO A 159 17.14 2.30 -12.75
N VAL A 160 16.59 2.03 -11.59
CA VAL A 160 16.73 2.90 -10.42
C VAL A 160 18.20 3.05 -10.08
N THR A 161 18.66 4.26 -9.77
CA THR A 161 20.07 4.46 -9.40
C THR A 161 20.37 3.85 -8.02
N ALA A 162 21.64 3.51 -7.78
CA ALA A 162 22.08 3.01 -6.48
C ALA A 162 21.75 3.99 -5.35
N GLU A 163 21.91 5.29 -5.60
CA GLU A 163 21.59 6.35 -4.62
C GLU A 163 20.09 6.42 -4.30
N GLU A 164 19.22 6.30 -5.30
CA GLU A 164 17.77 6.26 -5.08
C GLU A 164 17.38 5.03 -4.23
N LEU A 165 17.95 3.87 -4.54
CA LEU A 165 17.69 2.64 -3.80
C LEU A 165 18.17 2.75 -2.36
N ASP A 166 19.37 3.27 -2.12
CA ASP A 166 19.94 3.42 -0.79
C ASP A 166 19.18 4.45 0.06
N ARG A 167 18.72 5.55 -0.55
CA ARG A 167 17.82 6.50 0.14
C ARG A 167 16.51 5.84 0.55
N ALA A 168 15.89 5.08 -0.36
CA ALA A 168 14.63 4.38 -0.07
C ALA A 168 14.80 3.32 1.02
N ARG A 169 15.88 2.53 1.01
CA ARG A 169 16.22 1.58 2.07
C ARG A 169 16.36 2.27 3.42
N ASN A 170 17.16 3.34 3.48
CA ASN A 170 17.38 4.09 4.71
C ASN A 170 16.09 4.71 5.25
N GLN A 171 15.25 5.25 4.37
CA GLN A 171 13.94 5.80 4.73
C GLN A 171 13.02 4.73 5.32
N ILE A 172 12.89 3.58 4.68
CA ILE A 172 12.02 2.50 5.16
C ILE A 172 12.53 1.96 6.50
N LYS A 173 13.82 1.67 6.61
CA LYS A 173 14.44 1.19 7.85
C LYS A 173 14.29 2.21 8.99
N GLY A 174 14.55 3.49 8.72
CA GLY A 174 14.38 4.56 9.69
C GLY A 174 12.94 4.67 10.20
N ASN A 175 11.97 4.67 9.28
CA ASN A 175 10.54 4.71 9.62
C ASN A 175 10.11 3.49 10.46
N MET A 176 10.67 2.31 10.16
CA MET A 176 10.39 1.09 10.94
C MET A 176 10.92 1.20 12.36
N VAL A 177 12.17 1.62 12.54
CA VAL A 177 12.79 1.78 13.87
C VAL A 177 12.02 2.80 14.70
N LEU A 178 11.77 4.00 14.15
CA LEU A 178 10.98 5.04 14.81
C LEU A 178 9.55 4.58 15.13
N GLY A 179 8.92 3.85 14.20
CA GLY A 179 7.59 3.30 14.41
C GLY A 179 7.53 2.31 15.59
N LEU A 180 8.61 1.57 15.85
CA LEU A 180 8.68 0.59 16.94
C LEU A 180 8.96 1.22 18.33
N GLU A 181 9.21 2.52 18.44
CA GLU A 181 9.26 3.22 19.72
C GLU A 181 7.89 3.26 20.39
N SER A 182 6.81 3.30 19.61
CA SER A 182 5.44 3.28 20.12
C SER A 182 5.02 1.87 20.53
N SER A 183 4.57 1.69 21.77
CA SER A 183 3.98 0.43 22.26
C SER A 183 2.76 0.01 21.44
N ASN A 184 1.93 0.96 21.01
CA ASN A 184 0.78 0.69 20.15
C ASN A 184 1.20 0.16 18.77
N SER A 185 2.24 0.72 18.17
CA SER A 185 2.78 0.25 16.90
C SER A 185 3.41 -1.14 17.04
N ARG A 186 4.13 -1.41 18.12
CA ARG A 186 4.67 -2.76 18.44
C ARG A 186 3.55 -3.78 18.57
N MET A 187 2.53 -3.48 19.37
CA MET A 187 1.36 -4.33 19.56
C MET A 187 0.66 -4.64 18.23
N SER A 188 0.41 -3.62 17.42
CA SER A 188 -0.23 -3.78 16.10
C SER A 188 0.65 -4.56 15.11
N SER A 189 1.97 -4.40 15.18
CA SER A 189 2.93 -5.16 14.37
C SER A 189 2.92 -6.65 14.73
N LEU A 190 2.90 -6.98 16.03
CA LEU A 190 2.79 -8.37 16.49
C LEU A 190 1.51 -9.04 15.98
N ALA A 191 0.36 -8.34 16.10
CA ALA A 191 -0.91 -8.84 15.59
C ALA A 191 -0.86 -9.12 14.08
N ARG A 192 -0.37 -8.17 13.29
CA ARG A 192 -0.24 -8.34 11.84
C ARG A 192 0.68 -9.49 11.46
N GLN A 193 1.85 -9.59 12.10
CA GLN A 193 2.79 -10.67 11.81
C GLN A 193 2.18 -12.04 12.12
N GLN A 194 1.50 -12.19 13.27
CA GLN A 194 0.80 -13.42 13.61
C GLN A 194 -0.30 -13.76 12.60
N MET A 195 -1.14 -12.77 12.22
CA MET A 195 -2.28 -13.01 11.32
C MET A 195 -1.87 -13.33 9.88
N TYR A 196 -0.83 -12.67 9.37
CA TYR A 196 -0.43 -12.82 7.96
C TYR A 196 0.64 -13.88 7.72
N PHE A 197 1.56 -14.06 8.69
CA PHE A 197 2.71 -14.94 8.50
C PHE A 197 2.76 -16.11 9.47
N GLY A 198 1.99 -16.09 10.57
CA GLY A 198 2.02 -17.11 11.62
C GLY A 198 3.35 -17.16 12.39
N ARG A 199 4.22 -16.18 12.22
CA ARG A 199 5.50 -16.03 12.90
C ARG A 199 5.91 -14.58 13.07
N PHE A 200 6.86 -14.36 13.94
CA PHE A 200 7.49 -13.05 14.15
C PHE A 200 8.81 -12.96 13.40
N PHE A 201 9.07 -11.77 12.87
CA PHE A 201 10.34 -11.42 12.24
C PHE A 201 11.10 -10.46 13.14
N SER A 202 12.39 -10.71 13.35
CA SER A 202 13.26 -9.75 14.01
C SER A 202 13.49 -8.53 13.10
N LEU A 203 13.89 -7.42 13.70
CA LEU A 203 14.27 -6.22 12.94
C LEU A 203 15.45 -6.51 12.01
N ASP A 204 16.38 -7.33 12.45
CA ASP A 204 17.56 -7.72 11.67
C ASP A 204 17.16 -8.57 10.45
N GLU A 205 16.23 -9.53 10.61
CA GLU A 205 15.70 -10.30 9.49
C GLU A 205 15.05 -9.38 8.45
N ILE A 206 14.20 -8.45 8.88
CA ILE A 206 13.51 -7.52 7.97
C ILE A 206 14.52 -6.61 7.28
N THR A 207 15.50 -6.09 8.01
CA THR A 207 16.55 -5.22 7.47
C THR A 207 17.38 -5.95 6.43
N ALA A 208 17.76 -7.21 6.70
CA ALA A 208 18.50 -8.03 5.75
C ALA A 208 17.71 -8.30 4.46
N GLU A 209 16.41 -8.55 4.55
CA GLU A 209 15.56 -8.73 3.38
C GLU A 209 15.42 -7.44 2.54
N ILE A 210 15.32 -6.28 3.20
CA ILE A 210 15.33 -4.97 2.51
C ILE A 210 16.65 -4.74 1.78
N ASP A 211 17.79 -5.12 2.41
CA ASP A 211 19.13 -4.94 1.83
C ASP A 211 19.41 -5.86 0.64
N ARG A 212 18.74 -7.00 0.55
CA ARG A 212 18.87 -7.94 -0.58
C ARG A 212 18.22 -7.44 -1.87
N VAL A 213 17.25 -6.55 -1.77
CA VAL A 213 16.54 -6.05 -2.96
C VAL A 213 17.50 -5.28 -3.86
N THR A 214 17.56 -5.63 -5.13
CA THR A 214 18.42 -5.00 -6.14
C THR A 214 17.65 -4.02 -7.04
N THR A 215 18.36 -3.18 -7.78
CA THR A 215 17.76 -2.31 -8.80
C THR A 215 17.06 -3.11 -9.90
N ALA A 216 17.60 -4.30 -10.23
CA ALA A 216 16.98 -5.21 -11.19
C ALA A 216 15.65 -5.78 -10.68
N ASP A 217 15.52 -6.06 -9.37
CA ASP A 217 14.25 -6.49 -8.78
C ASP A 217 13.18 -5.40 -8.89
N LEU A 218 13.56 -4.15 -8.64
CA LEU A 218 12.66 -3.00 -8.78
C LEU A 218 12.19 -2.82 -10.22
N GLN A 219 13.11 -2.93 -11.20
CA GLN A 219 12.76 -2.80 -12.61
C GLN A 219 11.86 -3.94 -13.08
N ARG A 220 12.18 -5.18 -12.70
CA ARG A 220 11.34 -6.35 -12.96
C ARG A 220 9.93 -6.17 -12.41
N LEU A 221 9.84 -5.75 -11.15
CA LEU A 221 8.55 -5.55 -10.48
C LEU A 221 7.77 -4.38 -11.09
N ALA A 222 8.42 -3.26 -11.43
CA ALA A 222 7.77 -2.15 -12.12
C ALA A 222 7.17 -2.61 -13.46
N ASN A 223 7.92 -3.41 -14.24
CA ASN A 223 7.42 -4.01 -15.48
C ASN A 223 6.25 -4.99 -15.25
N GLN A 224 6.24 -5.70 -14.14
CA GLN A 224 5.14 -6.62 -13.80
C GLN A 224 3.86 -5.86 -13.38
N LEU A 225 3.98 -4.84 -12.56
CA LEU A 225 2.82 -4.17 -11.94
C LEU A 225 2.24 -3.04 -12.80
N LEU A 226 3.10 -2.22 -13.44
CA LEU A 226 2.66 -1.01 -14.13
C LEU A 226 2.19 -1.28 -15.57
N GLN A 227 1.21 -2.19 -15.71
CA GLN A 227 0.64 -2.59 -17.00
C GLN A 227 -0.54 -1.71 -17.36
N PRO A 228 -0.53 -1.01 -18.51
CA PRO A 228 -1.62 -0.11 -18.93
C PRO A 228 -3.01 -0.79 -18.93
N GLU A 229 -3.04 -2.07 -19.32
CA GLU A 229 -4.27 -2.86 -19.43
C GLU A 229 -4.94 -3.08 -18.07
N GLN A 230 -4.16 -3.03 -16.99
CA GLN A 230 -4.65 -3.24 -15.61
C GLN A 230 -4.91 -1.94 -14.85
N MET A 231 -4.65 -0.79 -15.46
CA MET A 231 -4.85 0.51 -14.81
C MET A 231 -6.32 0.86 -14.66
N ALA A 232 -6.73 1.19 -13.44
CA ALA A 232 -7.99 1.84 -13.14
C ALA A 232 -7.75 3.32 -12.82
N LEU A 233 -8.54 4.20 -13.41
CA LEU A 233 -8.39 5.65 -13.24
C LEU A 233 -9.71 6.27 -12.80
N THR A 234 -9.69 7.08 -11.76
CA THR A 234 -10.84 7.87 -11.33
C THR A 234 -10.46 9.33 -11.22
N PHE A 235 -11.28 10.20 -11.81
CA PHE A 235 -11.23 11.65 -11.61
C PHE A 235 -12.50 12.13 -10.91
N LEU A 236 -12.33 12.99 -9.92
CA LEU A 236 -13.41 13.66 -9.20
C LEU A 236 -13.14 15.15 -9.10
N GLY A 237 -14.05 15.99 -9.57
CA GLY A 237 -13.94 17.45 -9.49
C GLY A 237 -14.75 18.16 -10.54
N ASN A 238 -14.52 19.45 -10.71
CA ASN A 238 -15.03 20.19 -11.86
C ASN A 238 -14.18 19.86 -13.08
N LEU A 239 -14.61 18.91 -13.89
CA LEU A 239 -13.78 18.32 -14.95
C LEU A 239 -13.71 19.16 -16.24
N GLY A 240 -14.50 20.28 -16.35
CA GLY A 240 -14.39 21.19 -17.49
C GLY A 240 -14.58 20.54 -18.87
N GLY A 241 -15.23 19.37 -18.94
CA GLY A 241 -15.37 18.59 -20.18
C GLY A 241 -14.17 17.68 -20.49
N LEU A 242 -13.27 17.41 -19.54
CA LEU A 242 -12.17 16.46 -19.67
C LEU A 242 -12.70 15.12 -20.19
N LYS A 243 -12.09 14.62 -21.26
CA LYS A 243 -12.35 13.30 -21.85
C LYS A 243 -11.06 12.50 -21.80
N LEU A 244 -11.15 11.29 -21.31
CA LEU A 244 -10.03 10.34 -21.24
C LEU A 244 -10.49 8.99 -21.76
N THR A 245 -9.60 8.31 -22.44
CA THR A 245 -9.80 6.97 -23.00
C THR A 245 -8.69 6.03 -22.53
N ARG A 246 -8.79 4.74 -22.83
CA ARG A 246 -7.70 3.79 -22.52
C ARG A 246 -6.38 4.15 -23.20
N ALA A 247 -6.44 4.76 -24.38
CA ALA A 247 -5.23 5.21 -25.09
C ALA A 247 -4.44 6.29 -24.32
N ASP A 248 -5.12 7.08 -23.47
CA ASP A 248 -4.47 8.09 -22.62
C ASP A 248 -3.69 7.46 -21.43
N LEU A 249 -3.78 6.14 -21.22
CA LEU A 249 -3.09 5.41 -20.14
C LEU A 249 -1.86 4.62 -20.64
N ALA A 250 -1.44 4.82 -21.87
CA ALA A 250 -0.23 4.17 -22.41
C ALA A 250 1.04 4.63 -21.67
N CYS A 251 1.88 3.67 -21.22
CA CYS A 251 3.16 3.92 -20.55
C CYS A 251 4.16 2.78 -20.76
#